data_afd225566a822a34eceb171f15dc90ee
#
_entry.id   afd225566a822a34eceb171f15dc90ee
#
_cell.length_a   1.000
_cell.length_b   1.000
_cell.length_c   1.000
_cell.angle_alpha   90.00
_cell.angle_beta   90.00
_cell.angle_gamma   90.00
#
_symmetry.space_group_name_H-M   'P 1'
#
loop_
_entity.id
_entity.type
_entity.pdbx_description
1 polymer ?
#
loop_
_entity_poly.entity_id
_entity_poly.type
_entity_poly.pdbx_seq_one_letter_code
_entity_poly.pdbx_strand_id
1 'polypeptide(L)'
;MKDFTIYSALPSDMKLDRERSKEITGYASIDKPWLKYYTEEAATKELPKKTFYRYAKDNNKYNMEMNVFRYYGFKTTYRKFFDMIDKAANSFAALGVKKGDIVTICSPTFPETIIANYALNKIGAVANNIDPRTNAKRIEENLNKVNSKYLIALDIAFPKINSIIRNTNVKMVVCN
;
A
#
# COMPACT_ATOMS: atom_id res chain seq x y z
N MET A 1 5.66 18.07 15.57
CA MET A 1 5.14 17.35 14.37
C MET A 1 3.63 17.48 14.43
N LYS A 2 2.99 18.21 13.50
CA LYS A 2 1.52 18.29 13.50
C LYS A 2 0.98 16.97 12.97
N ASP A 3 0.34 16.24 13.83
CA ASP A 3 -0.37 15.03 13.46
C ASP A 3 -1.59 15.41 12.60
N PHE A 4 -1.97 14.53 11.69
CA PHE A 4 -3.10 14.76 10.80
C PHE A 4 -4.34 14.03 11.35
N THR A 5 -5.38 14.78 11.75
CA THR A 5 -6.64 14.13 12.08
C THR A 5 -7.46 13.90 10.82
N ILE A 6 -8.02 12.70 10.66
CA ILE A 6 -9.06 12.44 9.66
C ILE A 6 -10.17 13.51 9.78
N TYR A 7 -10.41 13.96 10.99
CA TYR A 7 -11.41 14.95 11.32
C TYR A 7 -11.09 16.36 10.80
N SER A 8 -9.82 16.79 10.82
CA SER A 8 -9.39 18.11 10.34
C SER A 8 -9.34 18.19 8.81
N ALA A 9 -9.25 17.04 8.13
CA ALA A 9 -9.26 16.98 6.68
C ALA A 9 -10.66 16.98 6.07
N LEU A 10 -11.71 16.79 6.88
CA LEU A 10 -13.09 16.82 6.41
C LEU A 10 -13.56 18.26 6.31
N PRO A 11 -14.35 18.62 5.27
CA PRO A 11 -15.09 19.88 5.23
C PRO A 11 -15.89 20.08 6.51
N SER A 12 -16.11 21.34 6.88
CA SER A 12 -16.79 21.69 8.15
C SER A 12 -18.20 21.11 8.26
N ASP A 13 -18.87 20.95 7.14
CA ASP A 13 -20.19 20.31 7.00
C ASP A 13 -20.16 18.78 7.13
N MET A 14 -18.98 18.17 6.96
CA MET A 14 -18.77 16.72 7.15
C MET A 14 -18.22 16.38 8.54
N LYS A 15 -17.92 17.36 9.39
CA LYS A 15 -17.48 17.08 10.76
C LYS A 15 -18.61 16.46 11.55
N LEU A 16 -18.29 15.38 12.24
CA LEU A 16 -19.21 14.71 13.14
C LEU A 16 -19.63 15.68 14.25
N ASP A 17 -20.83 16.13 14.15
CA ASP A 17 -21.54 16.68 15.29
C ASP A 17 -22.18 15.49 16.04
N ARG A 18 -21.56 15.08 17.16
CA ARG A 18 -22.08 13.99 17.99
C ARG A 18 -23.48 14.28 18.53
N GLU A 19 -23.88 15.55 18.57
CA GLU A 19 -25.20 15.97 19.02
C GLU A 19 -26.22 15.93 17.89
N ARG A 20 -25.81 16.01 16.61
CA ARG A 20 -26.70 15.93 15.45
C ARG A 20 -27.24 14.54 15.13
N SER A 21 -26.65 13.48 15.70
CA SER A 21 -27.01 12.12 15.34
C SER A 21 -28.28 11.57 16.01
N LYS A 22 -29.28 12.42 16.25
CA LYS A 22 -30.60 11.94 16.71
C LYS A 22 -31.43 11.31 15.60
N GLU A 23 -31.14 11.61 14.33
CA GLU A 23 -31.78 10.98 13.18
C GLU A 23 -30.79 10.11 12.43
N ILE A 24 -31.02 8.81 12.45
CA ILE A 24 -30.24 7.84 11.67
C ILE A 24 -30.64 8.01 10.20
N THR A 25 -29.69 8.43 9.35
CA THR A 25 -29.93 8.65 7.93
C THR A 25 -29.97 7.36 7.13
N GLY A 26 -29.49 6.25 7.69
CA GLY A 26 -29.28 4.97 7.01
C GLY A 26 -28.00 4.89 6.17
N TYR A 27 -27.23 5.98 6.06
CA TYR A 27 -25.97 6.02 5.37
C TYR A 27 -24.81 5.91 6.36
N ALA A 28 -24.11 4.78 6.37
CA ALA A 28 -23.02 4.53 7.30
C ALA A 28 -21.91 5.59 7.24
N SER A 29 -21.66 6.18 6.06
CA SER A 29 -20.68 7.28 5.89
C SER A 29 -21.07 8.56 6.63
N ILE A 30 -22.38 8.79 6.83
CA ILE A 30 -22.93 9.94 7.55
C ILE A 30 -23.07 9.59 9.03
N ASP A 31 -23.77 8.50 9.32
CA ASP A 31 -24.12 8.08 10.69
C ASP A 31 -22.92 7.57 11.49
N LYS A 32 -21.88 7.08 10.79
CA LYS A 32 -20.62 6.54 11.35
C LYS A 32 -20.85 5.65 12.58
N PRO A 33 -21.65 4.57 12.45
CA PRO A 33 -22.08 3.74 13.57
C PRO A 33 -20.92 3.06 14.31
N TRP A 34 -19.73 2.95 13.66
CA TRP A 34 -18.51 2.42 14.27
C TRP A 34 -17.95 3.30 15.38
N LEU A 35 -18.22 4.61 15.39
CA LEU A 35 -17.64 5.53 16.38
C LEU A 35 -18.07 5.23 17.81
N LYS A 36 -19.19 4.53 18.01
CA LYS A 36 -19.62 4.08 19.35
C LYS A 36 -18.65 3.08 19.99
N TYR A 37 -17.80 2.42 19.16
CA TYR A 37 -16.80 1.45 19.63
C TYR A 37 -15.41 2.06 19.82
N TYR A 38 -15.24 3.34 19.50
CA TYR A 38 -13.98 4.06 19.65
C TYR A 38 -14.00 4.96 20.88
N THR A 39 -12.87 5.03 21.59
CA THR A 39 -12.67 6.09 22.58
C THR A 39 -12.58 7.43 21.86
N GLU A 40 -12.85 8.52 22.57
CA GLU A 40 -12.77 9.87 22.01
C GLU A 40 -11.36 10.17 21.48
N GLU A 41 -10.33 9.78 22.23
CA GLU A 41 -8.94 9.90 21.83
C GLU A 41 -8.66 9.14 20.50
N ALA A 42 -9.14 7.90 20.38
CA ALA A 42 -8.94 7.11 19.15
C ALA A 42 -9.71 7.69 17.95
N ALA A 43 -10.91 8.22 18.18
CA ALA A 43 -11.77 8.80 17.13
C ALA A 43 -11.23 10.14 16.60
N THR A 44 -10.50 10.89 17.44
CA THR A 44 -9.96 12.22 17.11
C THR A 44 -8.44 12.24 16.90
N LYS A 45 -7.78 11.08 17.06
CA LYS A 45 -6.32 10.97 16.92
C LYS A 45 -5.85 11.37 15.54
N GLU A 46 -4.92 12.30 15.50
CA GLU A 46 -4.29 12.73 14.25
C GLU A 46 -3.45 11.61 13.64
N LEU A 47 -3.61 11.39 12.33
CA LEU A 47 -2.77 10.46 11.60
C LEU A 47 -1.41 11.11 11.31
N PRO A 48 -0.30 10.40 11.59
CA PRO A 48 1.03 10.96 11.35
C PRO A 48 1.28 11.15 9.85
N LYS A 49 1.84 12.30 9.46
CA LYS A 49 2.27 12.57 8.08
C LYS A 49 3.57 11.84 7.75
N LYS A 50 3.49 10.52 7.68
CA LYS A 50 4.63 9.64 7.41
C LYS A 50 4.25 8.59 6.37
N THR A 51 5.24 8.08 5.64
CA THR A 51 5.04 6.88 4.82
C THR A 51 4.80 5.65 5.71
N PHE A 52 4.10 4.64 5.20
CA PHE A 52 3.89 3.38 5.93
C PHE A 52 5.22 2.75 6.37
N TYR A 53 6.24 2.78 5.50
CA TYR A 53 7.58 2.33 5.84
C TYR A 53 8.12 3.06 7.08
N ARG A 54 8.08 4.39 7.07
CA ARG A 54 8.61 5.20 8.18
C ARG A 54 7.81 4.97 9.46
N TYR A 55 6.50 4.92 9.34
CA TYR A 55 5.62 4.66 10.47
C TYR A 55 5.89 3.28 11.09
N ALA A 56 5.97 2.23 10.25
CA ALA A 56 6.28 0.87 10.73
C ALA A 56 7.67 0.80 11.40
N LYS A 57 8.69 1.43 10.79
CA LYS A 57 10.06 1.42 11.34
C LYS A 57 10.16 2.15 12.68
N ASP A 58 9.54 3.32 12.78
CA ASP A 58 9.58 4.13 14.00
C ASP A 58 8.87 3.43 15.18
N ASN A 59 7.73 2.75 14.92
CA ASN A 59 6.96 2.06 15.96
C ASN A 59 7.55 0.71 16.37
N ASN A 60 8.47 0.14 15.57
CA ASN A 60 9.06 -1.17 15.87
C ASN A 60 10.55 -1.10 16.19
N LYS A 61 11.10 0.06 16.49
CA LYS A 61 12.52 0.24 16.82
C LYS A 61 13.01 -0.59 18.00
N TYR A 62 12.13 -0.92 18.94
CA TYR A 62 12.43 -1.78 20.10
C TYR A 62 12.06 -3.25 19.88
N ASN A 63 11.41 -3.58 18.76
CA ASN A 63 10.89 -4.91 18.42
C ASN A 63 11.68 -5.60 17.32
N MET A 64 12.91 -5.15 17.05
CA MET A 64 13.68 -5.58 15.88
C MET A 64 13.91 -7.09 15.80
N GLU A 65 13.97 -7.77 16.92
CA GLU A 65 14.17 -9.23 16.97
C GLU A 65 12.83 -10.01 16.98
N MET A 66 11.69 -9.32 17.08
CA MET A 66 10.39 -9.95 16.98
C MET A 66 10.07 -10.32 15.54
N ASN A 67 9.29 -11.39 15.35
CA ASN A 67 8.87 -11.81 14.02
C ASN A 67 7.79 -10.86 13.49
N VAL A 68 7.99 -10.31 12.30
CA VAL A 68 6.98 -9.52 11.56
C VAL A 68 5.97 -10.45 10.89
N PHE A 69 6.43 -11.57 10.35
CA PHE A 69 5.57 -12.62 9.79
C PHE A 69 6.26 -13.99 9.79
N ARG A 70 5.43 -15.01 9.54
CA ARG A 70 5.87 -16.39 9.27
C ARG A 70 5.28 -16.82 7.94
N TYR A 71 6.08 -17.48 7.12
CA TYR A 71 5.66 -17.96 5.82
C TYR A 71 6.29 -19.34 5.56
N TYR A 72 5.46 -20.36 5.36
CA TYR A 72 5.89 -21.77 5.18
C TYR A 72 6.95 -22.23 6.20
N GLY A 73 6.76 -21.90 7.49
CA GLY A 73 7.70 -22.25 8.57
C GLY A 73 8.88 -21.29 8.74
N PHE A 74 9.20 -20.48 7.76
CA PHE A 74 10.25 -19.46 7.87
C PHE A 74 9.76 -18.26 8.66
N LYS A 75 10.60 -17.79 9.57
CA LYS A 75 10.34 -16.61 10.40
C LYS A 75 11.16 -15.44 9.88
N THR A 76 10.55 -14.29 9.74
CA THR A 76 11.24 -13.05 9.36
C THR A 76 11.09 -12.06 10.50
N THR A 77 12.23 -11.59 11.04
CA THR A 77 12.24 -10.54 12.07
C THR A 77 12.05 -9.16 11.46
N TYR A 78 11.64 -8.17 12.28
CA TYR A 78 11.57 -6.78 11.83
C TYR A 78 12.92 -6.27 11.30
N ARG A 79 14.04 -6.64 11.92
CA ARG A 79 15.38 -6.29 11.43
C ARG A 79 15.58 -6.77 10.01
N LYS A 80 15.40 -8.08 9.76
CA LYS A 80 15.56 -8.67 8.43
C LYS A 80 14.58 -8.06 7.42
N PHE A 81 13.34 -7.83 7.84
CA PHE A 81 12.32 -7.22 7.00
C PHE A 81 12.71 -5.82 6.52
N PHE A 82 13.14 -4.93 7.43
CA PHE A 82 13.60 -3.60 7.05
C PHE A 82 14.85 -3.62 6.20
N ASP A 83 15.80 -4.53 6.44
CA ASP A 83 16.98 -4.70 5.59
C ASP A 83 16.61 -5.13 4.16
N MET A 84 15.63 -6.04 4.03
CA MET A 84 15.13 -6.47 2.71
C MET A 84 14.39 -5.33 2.00
N ILE A 85 13.59 -4.54 2.71
CA ILE A 85 12.95 -3.35 2.16
C ILE A 85 13.99 -2.33 1.68
N ASP A 86 15.03 -2.09 2.47
CA ASP A 86 16.08 -1.11 2.15
C ASP A 86 16.83 -1.54 0.88
N LYS A 87 17.15 -2.84 0.74
CA LYS A 87 17.74 -3.40 -0.48
C LYS A 87 16.82 -3.27 -1.69
N ALA A 88 15.56 -3.67 -1.55
CA ALA A 88 14.58 -3.58 -2.63
C ALA A 88 14.35 -2.13 -3.07
N ALA A 89 14.27 -1.18 -2.13
CA ALA A 89 14.13 0.24 -2.43
C ALA A 89 15.32 0.79 -3.24
N ASN A 90 16.55 0.40 -2.87
CA ASN A 90 17.74 0.78 -3.60
C ASN A 90 17.76 0.16 -5.01
N SER A 91 17.31 -1.09 -5.15
CA SER A 91 17.19 -1.75 -6.45
C SER A 91 16.17 -1.06 -7.36
N PHE A 92 14.97 -0.71 -6.83
CA PHE A 92 13.99 0.04 -7.60
C PHE A 92 14.50 1.43 -8.02
N ALA A 93 15.19 2.14 -7.15
CA ALA A 93 15.80 3.41 -7.48
C ALA A 93 16.87 3.25 -8.59
N ALA A 94 17.71 2.22 -8.52
CA ALA A 94 18.72 1.90 -9.55
C ALA A 94 18.08 1.53 -10.90
N LEU A 95 16.90 0.90 -10.89
CA LEU A 95 16.09 0.62 -12.09
C LEU A 95 15.38 1.87 -12.64
N GLY A 96 15.55 3.03 -12.00
CA GLY A 96 15.01 4.31 -12.46
C GLY A 96 13.61 4.65 -11.93
N VAL A 97 13.07 3.88 -10.97
CA VAL A 97 11.80 4.21 -10.32
C VAL A 97 11.97 5.46 -9.46
N LYS A 98 11.11 6.44 -9.66
CA LYS A 98 11.15 7.75 -8.97
C LYS A 98 9.89 7.96 -8.13
N LYS A 99 9.96 8.93 -7.22
CA LYS A 99 8.80 9.42 -6.47
C LYS A 99 7.66 9.80 -7.43
N GLY A 100 6.46 9.28 -7.15
CA GLY A 100 5.27 9.50 -7.96
C GLY A 100 5.10 8.53 -9.13
N ASP A 101 6.11 7.73 -9.48
CA ASP A 101 5.92 6.67 -10.49
C ASP A 101 4.97 5.60 -9.96
N ILE A 102 4.12 5.10 -10.85
CA ILE A 102 3.24 3.98 -10.53
C ILE A 102 3.92 2.68 -10.97
N VAL A 103 4.07 1.79 -10.01
CA VAL A 103 4.60 0.43 -10.22
C VAL A 103 3.47 -0.55 -9.94
N THR A 104 3.06 -1.29 -10.96
CA THR A 104 2.04 -2.33 -10.79
C THR A 104 2.69 -3.61 -10.26
N ILE A 105 2.04 -4.25 -9.30
CA ILE A 105 2.45 -5.54 -8.73
C ILE A 105 1.34 -6.55 -9.03
N CYS A 106 1.61 -7.47 -9.94
CA CYS A 106 0.71 -8.56 -10.31
C CYS A 106 1.17 -9.85 -9.64
N SER A 107 0.90 -9.97 -8.35
CA SER A 107 1.37 -11.06 -7.50
C SER A 107 0.41 -11.30 -6.35
N PRO A 108 0.30 -12.54 -5.82
CA PRO A 108 -0.38 -12.79 -4.55
C PRO A 108 0.36 -12.10 -3.40
N THR A 109 -0.24 -12.15 -2.21
CA THR A 109 0.35 -11.57 -0.99
C THR A 109 1.46 -12.48 -0.45
N PHE A 110 2.60 -12.50 -1.12
CA PHE A 110 3.84 -13.16 -0.67
C PHE A 110 4.71 -12.19 0.14
N PRO A 111 5.69 -12.68 0.90
CA PRO A 111 6.67 -11.83 1.59
C PRO A 111 7.33 -10.81 0.67
N GLU A 112 7.70 -11.22 -0.54
CA GLU A 112 8.32 -10.39 -1.57
C GLU A 112 7.38 -9.26 -2.02
N THR A 113 6.10 -9.56 -2.18
CA THR A 113 5.06 -8.57 -2.51
C THR A 113 4.91 -7.51 -1.41
N ILE A 114 4.94 -7.94 -0.15
CA ILE A 114 4.88 -7.04 1.00
C ILE A 114 6.13 -6.16 1.02
N ILE A 115 7.31 -6.75 0.85
CA ILE A 115 8.58 -6.02 0.80
C ILE A 115 8.58 -5.00 -0.34
N ALA A 116 8.12 -5.38 -1.53
CA ALA A 116 8.03 -4.49 -2.68
C ALA A 116 7.10 -3.29 -2.40
N ASN A 117 5.93 -3.52 -1.81
CA ASN A 117 5.01 -2.45 -1.42
C ASN A 117 5.66 -1.44 -0.46
N TYR A 118 6.35 -1.92 0.59
CA TYR A 118 7.04 -1.05 1.53
C TYR A 118 8.26 -0.35 0.90
N ALA A 119 8.98 -1.01 0.00
CA ALA A 119 10.12 -0.46 -0.70
C ALA A 119 9.71 0.69 -1.64
N LEU A 120 8.64 0.49 -2.42
CA LEU A 120 8.07 1.53 -3.27
C LEU A 120 7.57 2.70 -2.43
N ASN A 121 6.86 2.43 -1.34
CA ASN A 121 6.40 3.45 -0.42
C ASN A 121 7.57 4.24 0.21
N LYS A 122 8.69 3.58 0.52
CA LYS A 122 9.90 4.23 1.04
C LYS A 122 10.47 5.27 0.08
N ILE A 123 10.53 4.97 -1.21
CA ILE A 123 11.04 5.89 -2.25
C ILE A 123 9.99 6.86 -2.77
N GLY A 124 8.75 6.78 -2.26
CA GLY A 124 7.65 7.65 -2.64
C GLY A 124 6.98 7.30 -3.97
N ALA A 125 7.22 6.11 -4.50
CA ALA A 125 6.47 5.54 -5.62
C ALA A 125 5.12 5.00 -5.16
N VAL A 126 4.22 4.80 -6.09
CA VAL A 126 2.86 4.29 -5.86
C VAL A 126 2.80 2.83 -6.26
N ALA A 127 2.48 1.94 -5.32
CA ALA A 127 2.22 0.54 -5.60
C ALA A 127 0.76 0.36 -6.03
N ASN A 128 0.54 -0.23 -7.21
CA ASN A 128 -0.77 -0.62 -7.73
C ASN A 128 -0.86 -2.14 -7.78
N ASN A 129 -1.60 -2.74 -6.85
CA ASN A 129 -1.67 -4.19 -6.75
C ASN A 129 -2.81 -4.75 -7.60
N ILE A 130 -2.52 -5.78 -8.39
CA ILE A 130 -3.47 -6.52 -9.23
C ILE A 130 -3.42 -8.01 -8.86
N ASP A 131 -4.58 -8.63 -8.76
CA ASP A 131 -4.68 -10.08 -8.60
C ASP A 131 -4.15 -10.79 -9.86
N PRO A 132 -3.14 -11.68 -9.76
CA PRO A 132 -2.57 -12.38 -10.91
C PRO A 132 -3.54 -13.34 -11.61
N ARG A 133 -4.67 -13.67 -10.97
CA ARG A 133 -5.74 -14.46 -11.59
C ARG A 133 -6.59 -13.66 -12.57
N THR A 134 -6.46 -12.34 -12.56
CA THR A 134 -7.14 -11.44 -13.49
C THR A 134 -6.79 -11.81 -14.94
N ASN A 135 -7.78 -11.73 -15.84
CA ASN A 135 -7.53 -12.01 -17.27
C ASN A 135 -6.63 -10.95 -17.92
N ALA A 136 -5.97 -11.32 -19.01
CA ALA A 136 -4.99 -10.47 -19.70
C ALA A 136 -5.55 -9.08 -20.07
N LYS A 137 -6.74 -9.05 -20.71
CA LYS A 137 -7.37 -7.80 -21.14
C LYS A 137 -7.59 -6.82 -19.98
N ARG A 138 -8.06 -7.32 -18.85
CA ARG A 138 -8.32 -6.48 -17.66
C ARG A 138 -7.03 -6.01 -16.99
N ILE A 139 -5.96 -6.79 -17.06
CA ILE A 139 -4.61 -6.35 -16.64
C ILE A 139 -4.14 -5.21 -17.54
N GLU A 140 -4.26 -5.35 -18.86
CA GLU A 140 -3.93 -4.31 -19.85
C GLU A 140 -4.70 -3.01 -19.59
N GLU A 141 -6.02 -3.09 -19.43
CA GLU A 141 -6.88 -1.96 -19.11
C GLU A 141 -6.45 -1.26 -17.80
N ASN A 142 -6.10 -2.03 -16.78
CA ASN A 142 -5.64 -1.46 -15.51
C ASN A 142 -4.28 -0.76 -15.66
N LEU A 143 -3.31 -1.42 -16.32
CA LEU A 143 -1.99 -0.83 -16.58
C LEU A 143 -2.09 0.50 -17.32
N ASN A 144 -2.95 0.56 -18.34
CA ASN A 144 -3.16 1.77 -19.12
C ASN A 144 -3.91 2.84 -18.31
N LYS A 145 -4.94 2.47 -17.55
CA LYS A 145 -5.72 3.39 -16.72
C LYS A 145 -4.86 4.12 -15.70
N VAL A 146 -3.91 3.42 -15.08
CA VAL A 146 -3.01 4.02 -14.09
C VAL A 146 -1.71 4.54 -14.70
N ASN A 147 -1.52 4.38 -16.03
CA ASN A 147 -0.30 4.73 -16.74
C ASN A 147 0.97 4.16 -16.07
N SER A 148 0.92 2.86 -15.78
CA SER A 148 2.03 2.17 -15.09
C SER A 148 3.24 2.05 -16.00
N LYS A 149 4.40 2.47 -15.51
CA LYS A 149 5.67 2.36 -16.25
C LYS A 149 6.46 1.10 -15.92
N TYR A 150 6.18 0.50 -14.79
CA TYR A 150 6.89 -0.65 -14.25
C TYR A 150 5.89 -1.71 -13.80
N LEU A 151 6.23 -2.97 -14.03
CA LEU A 151 5.42 -4.11 -13.64
C LEU A 151 6.30 -5.13 -12.89
N ILE A 152 5.89 -5.52 -11.71
CA ILE A 152 6.43 -6.66 -10.98
C ILE A 152 5.42 -7.79 -11.12
N ALA A 153 5.84 -8.97 -11.55
CA ALA A 153 4.95 -10.10 -11.77
C ALA A 153 5.59 -11.41 -11.37
N LEU A 154 4.74 -12.38 -11.03
CA LEU A 154 5.19 -13.75 -10.92
C LEU A 154 5.62 -14.29 -12.30
N ASP A 155 6.64 -15.12 -12.31
CA ASP A 155 7.12 -15.82 -13.51
C ASP A 155 5.99 -16.59 -14.22
N ILE A 156 5.15 -17.29 -13.46
CA ILE A 156 3.99 -18.04 -13.98
C ILE A 156 2.96 -17.13 -14.69
N ALA A 157 2.91 -15.86 -14.36
CA ALA A 157 2.04 -14.88 -15.02
C ALA A 157 2.65 -14.28 -16.28
N PHE A 158 3.95 -14.49 -16.51
CA PHE A 158 4.70 -13.87 -17.60
C PHE A 158 4.13 -14.14 -19.00
N PRO A 159 3.73 -15.37 -19.39
CA PRO A 159 3.12 -15.60 -20.71
C PRO A 159 1.89 -14.73 -20.96
N LYS A 160 1.02 -14.60 -19.95
CA LYS A 160 -0.17 -13.75 -19.97
C LYS A 160 0.22 -12.26 -20.16
N ILE A 161 1.19 -11.80 -19.37
CA ILE A 161 1.67 -10.42 -19.41
C ILE A 161 2.34 -10.13 -20.76
N ASN A 162 3.17 -11.03 -21.27
CA ASN A 162 3.87 -10.88 -22.53
C ASN A 162 2.90 -10.71 -23.71
N SER A 163 1.70 -11.31 -23.63
CA SER A 163 0.68 -11.16 -24.70
C SER A 163 0.08 -9.77 -24.82
N ILE A 164 0.16 -8.95 -23.75
CA ILE A 164 -0.49 -7.63 -23.67
C ILE A 164 0.49 -6.47 -23.51
N ILE A 165 1.73 -6.75 -23.10
CA ILE A 165 2.66 -5.70 -22.65
C ILE A 165 2.92 -4.64 -23.72
N ARG A 166 2.92 -5.03 -25.00
CA ARG A 166 3.13 -4.12 -26.14
C ARG A 166 2.02 -3.07 -26.31
N ASN A 167 0.84 -3.32 -25.74
CA ASN A 167 -0.31 -2.40 -25.77
C ASN A 167 -0.32 -1.46 -24.55
N THR A 168 0.75 -1.42 -23.76
CA THR A 168 0.84 -0.66 -22.51
C THR A 168 2.03 0.29 -22.53
N ASN A 169 2.07 1.22 -21.56
CA ASN A 169 3.19 2.12 -21.36
C ASN A 169 4.29 1.54 -20.44
N VAL A 170 4.20 0.25 -20.12
CA VAL A 170 5.19 -0.42 -19.26
C VAL A 170 6.53 -0.51 -19.99
N LYS A 171 7.56 0.02 -19.35
CA LYS A 171 8.93 0.05 -19.90
C LYS A 171 9.78 -1.10 -19.38
N MET A 172 9.40 -1.67 -18.24
CA MET A 172 10.17 -2.72 -17.59
C MET A 172 9.25 -3.67 -16.83
N VAL A 173 9.49 -4.96 -17.00
CA VAL A 173 8.87 -6.04 -16.22
C VAL A 173 9.95 -6.71 -15.38
N VAL A 174 9.70 -6.83 -14.08
CA VAL A 174 10.51 -7.58 -13.13
C VAL A 174 9.75 -8.85 -12.76
N CYS A 175 10.31 -10.00 -13.03
CA CYS A 175 9.74 -11.28 -12.63
C CYS A 175 10.40 -11.78 -11.34
N ASN A 176 9.61 -12.39 -10.45
CA ASN A 176 10.04 -13.02 -9.20
C ASN A 176 9.44 -14.42 -9.07
#